data_8545ecb9332fe26c6bf87285281e76ac
#
_entry.id   8545ecb9332fe26c6bf87285281e76ac
#
_cell.length_a   1.000
_cell.length_b   1.000
_cell.length_c   1.000
_cell.angle_alpha   90.00
_cell.angle_beta   90.00
_cell.angle_gamma   90.00
#
_symmetry.space_group_name_H-M   'P 1'
#
loop_
_entity.id
_entity.type
_entity.pdbx_description
1 polymer ?
#
loop_
_entity_poly.entity_id
_entity_poly.type
_entity_poly.pdbx_seq_one_letter_code
_entity_poly.pdbx_strand_id
1 'polypeptide(L)'
;MAHSCNLTLTVFFGILLGSFVCCSAPQVRQGTDPAIAAAVDGVNADSVRTYIDELVSFHTRHTLSSQSDPEHGLGAAMEYLAARCRKWTRKAASVRNEPLVDIVRYTVGGNGGRYDRIVSVPELMVTLPGTKADREILLVAHVDTRVNDIMDSTSFAPGANDDGSGVACLLEVVRILSGIPLEQTVKCLFVSGEEQALDGSSYFAARAREERWPVQAVLSNDMIGNTVASGTGLKEDHKVRVFSDSPEGEDSDSRQLARYIKEMAGLYVPDQEVVLNYRRDRYRRGGDQLSFQREGFTAIRMCEYCESYDRTHQYVRTEDGIAYGDLPSGIDFAYLVRNIRINVAVVMNLAKAPSVPENVRLANANELDNNTILSWSPVLAGDGKPDRTVSYQVLCRETDQSMWMPTLPLGIDGKVAGEPDSSGKMAFRCPLSKDNYYFAVRAVSAGGHPSLPALAR
;
A
#
# COMPACT_ATOMS: atom_id res chain seq x y z
N MET A 1 63.52 67.36 -16.06
CA MET A 1 63.30 66.07 -15.31
C MET A 1 61.84 66.10 -14.84
N ALA A 2 61.00 65.40 -15.54
CA ALA A 2 59.54 65.39 -15.28
C ALA A 2 59.20 64.07 -14.56
N HIS A 3 58.59 64.19 -13.40
CA HIS A 3 57.96 63.04 -12.72
C HIS A 3 56.50 63.06 -13.04
N SER A 4 56.08 62.05 -13.75
CA SER A 4 54.64 61.72 -13.99
C SER A 4 54.07 60.90 -12.83
N CYS A 5 52.99 61.40 -12.25
CA CYS A 5 52.21 60.73 -11.22
C CYS A 5 51.04 59.98 -11.90
N ASN A 6 51.05 58.65 -11.86
CA ASN A 6 49.99 57.82 -12.34
C ASN A 6 49.01 57.56 -11.20
N LEU A 7 47.80 58.07 -11.35
CA LEU A 7 46.64 57.75 -10.44
C LEU A 7 45.91 56.51 -10.94
N THR A 8 45.99 55.44 -10.21
CA THR A 8 45.21 54.20 -10.54
C THR A 8 43.87 54.25 -9.85
N LEU A 9 42.81 54.30 -10.66
CA LEU A 9 41.43 54.29 -10.20
C LEU A 9 40.98 52.84 -10.09
N THR A 10 40.75 52.36 -8.86
CA THR A 10 40.22 51.01 -8.60
C THR A 10 38.70 51.08 -8.55
N VAL A 11 38.04 50.49 -9.56
CA VAL A 11 36.60 50.33 -9.62
C VAL A 11 36.24 49.03 -8.92
N PHE A 12 35.52 49.10 -7.80
CA PHE A 12 34.90 47.93 -7.15
C PHE A 12 33.62 47.57 -7.89
N PHE A 13 33.61 46.41 -8.57
CA PHE A 13 32.40 45.78 -9.07
C PHE A 13 31.82 44.88 -7.95
N GLY A 14 30.74 45.32 -7.32
CA GLY A 14 29.95 44.51 -6.40
C GLY A 14 29.11 43.51 -7.19
N ILE A 15 29.48 42.23 -7.10
CA ILE A 15 28.65 41.13 -7.66
C ILE A 15 27.56 40.81 -6.62
N LEU A 16 26.32 41.22 -6.92
CA LEU A 16 25.14 40.74 -6.23
C LEU A 16 24.89 39.29 -6.67
N LEU A 17 25.25 38.32 -5.83
CA LEU A 17 24.81 36.92 -5.97
C LEU A 17 23.34 36.82 -5.59
N GLY A 18 22.45 37.00 -6.56
CA GLY A 18 21.07 36.62 -6.43
C GLY A 18 20.93 35.10 -6.42
N SER A 19 20.58 34.55 -5.27
CA SER A 19 20.22 33.10 -5.15
C SER A 19 18.96 32.86 -5.94
N PHE A 20 19.09 32.45 -7.19
CA PHE A 20 17.96 31.86 -7.92
C PHE A 20 17.66 30.50 -7.31
N VAL A 21 16.59 30.40 -6.51
CA VAL A 21 15.96 29.12 -6.19
C VAL A 21 15.33 28.63 -7.48
N CYS A 22 16.06 27.77 -8.18
CA CYS A 22 15.54 27.08 -9.35
C CYS A 22 14.51 26.06 -8.86
N CYS A 23 13.24 26.42 -8.81
CA CYS A 23 12.15 25.45 -8.77
C CYS A 23 12.21 24.67 -10.09
N SER A 24 12.95 23.57 -10.11
CA SER A 24 12.87 22.60 -11.18
C SER A 24 11.47 22.04 -11.21
N ALA A 25 10.74 22.27 -12.31
CA ALA A 25 9.48 21.59 -12.57
C ALA A 25 9.73 20.08 -12.48
N PRO A 26 8.79 19.30 -11.89
CA PRO A 26 8.96 17.87 -11.78
C PRO A 26 9.16 17.30 -13.19
N GLN A 27 10.25 16.57 -13.39
CA GLN A 27 10.48 15.85 -14.65
C GLN A 27 9.41 14.77 -14.77
N VAL A 28 8.47 14.96 -15.71
CA VAL A 28 7.46 13.96 -16.04
C VAL A 28 8.21 12.74 -16.58
N ARG A 29 8.25 11.66 -15.82
CA ARG A 29 8.86 10.39 -16.24
C ARG A 29 7.99 9.77 -17.32
N GLN A 30 8.61 9.28 -18.40
CA GLN A 30 7.90 8.63 -19.50
C GLN A 30 7.10 7.43 -18.97
N GLY A 31 5.79 7.42 -19.24
CA GLY A 31 4.88 6.35 -18.79
C GLY A 31 4.15 6.60 -17.46
N THR A 32 4.36 7.76 -16.80
CA THR A 32 3.65 8.10 -15.56
C THR A 32 2.48 9.06 -15.80
N ASP A 33 1.39 8.90 -15.04
CA ASP A 33 0.31 9.89 -14.96
C ASP A 33 0.78 11.09 -14.12
N PRO A 34 0.78 12.34 -14.66
CA PRO A 34 1.21 13.52 -13.92
C PRO A 34 0.44 13.79 -12.64
N ALA A 35 -0.86 13.44 -12.59
CA ALA A 35 -1.68 13.62 -11.39
C ALA A 35 -1.26 12.65 -10.28
N ILE A 36 -0.89 11.42 -10.66
CA ILE A 36 -0.36 10.43 -9.69
C ILE A 36 1.03 10.85 -9.24
N ALA A 37 1.90 11.29 -10.15
CA ALA A 37 3.23 11.78 -9.79
C ALA A 37 3.14 12.96 -8.80
N ALA A 38 2.26 13.92 -9.05
CA ALA A 38 2.03 15.04 -8.14
C ALA A 38 1.50 14.59 -6.75
N ALA A 39 0.62 13.59 -6.70
CA ALA A 39 0.14 13.03 -5.44
C ALA A 39 1.25 12.31 -4.67
N VAL A 40 2.09 11.53 -5.36
CA VAL A 40 3.27 10.86 -4.80
C VAL A 40 4.27 11.88 -4.22
N ASP A 41 4.55 12.96 -4.96
CA ASP A 41 5.41 14.05 -4.49
C ASP A 41 4.78 14.84 -3.33
N GLY A 42 3.44 14.80 -3.20
CA GLY A 42 2.67 15.42 -2.14
C GLY A 42 2.79 14.75 -0.76
N VAL A 43 3.44 13.59 -0.65
CA VAL A 43 3.74 12.94 0.64
C VAL A 43 4.71 13.81 1.44
N ASN A 44 4.29 14.23 2.64
CA ASN A 44 5.00 15.22 3.42
C ASN A 44 5.69 14.60 4.66
N ALA A 45 7.03 14.65 4.69
CA ALA A 45 7.83 14.05 5.75
C ALA A 45 7.57 14.66 7.14
N ASP A 46 7.32 15.98 7.23
CA ASP A 46 7.06 16.64 8.51
C ASP A 46 5.69 16.23 9.07
N SER A 47 4.70 16.06 8.19
CA SER A 47 3.39 15.53 8.58
C SER A 47 3.51 14.10 9.10
N VAL A 48 4.24 13.22 8.40
CA VAL A 48 4.48 11.83 8.81
C VAL A 48 5.17 11.77 10.18
N ARG A 49 6.19 12.60 10.40
CA ARG A 49 6.85 12.72 11.71
C ARG A 49 5.87 13.15 12.80
N THR A 50 5.08 14.19 12.53
CA THR A 50 4.09 14.71 13.46
C THR A 50 3.08 13.61 13.86
N TYR A 51 2.58 12.81 12.91
CA TYR A 51 1.63 11.73 13.24
C TYR A 51 2.23 10.70 14.18
N ILE A 52 3.48 10.30 13.95
CA ILE A 52 4.17 9.34 14.79
C ILE A 52 4.43 9.90 16.19
N ASP A 53 4.92 11.14 16.29
CA ASP A 53 5.16 11.80 17.58
C ASP A 53 3.85 11.93 18.38
N GLU A 54 2.75 12.28 17.73
CA GLU A 54 1.43 12.36 18.36
C GLU A 54 0.90 10.96 18.77
N LEU A 55 1.07 9.92 17.95
CA LEU A 55 0.71 8.55 18.31
C LEU A 55 1.49 8.04 19.55
N VAL A 56 2.77 8.35 19.64
CA VAL A 56 3.61 7.99 20.78
C VAL A 56 3.19 8.72 22.06
N SER A 57 2.63 9.92 21.96
CA SER A 57 2.20 10.71 23.10
C SER A 57 1.03 10.07 23.88
N PHE A 58 0.29 9.11 23.30
CA PHE A 58 -0.78 8.37 23.99
C PHE A 58 -0.27 7.35 25.01
N HIS A 59 1.02 7.33 25.29
CA HIS A 59 1.72 6.48 26.26
C HIS A 59 1.70 4.99 25.91
N THR A 60 0.53 4.40 25.77
CA THR A 60 0.30 3.05 25.25
C THR A 60 -0.98 3.05 24.44
N ARG A 61 -1.02 2.27 23.37
CA ARG A 61 -2.23 2.03 22.60
C ARG A 61 -2.66 0.56 22.70
N HIS A 62 -2.19 -0.12 23.76
CA HIS A 62 -2.52 -1.52 24.00
C HIS A 62 -4.04 -1.75 23.96
N THR A 63 -4.49 -2.86 23.35
CA THR A 63 -5.93 -3.18 23.21
C THR A 63 -6.68 -3.16 24.53
N LEU A 64 -6.03 -3.57 25.64
CA LEU A 64 -6.57 -3.53 27.00
C LEU A 64 -6.34 -2.21 27.75
N SER A 65 -5.73 -1.18 27.11
CA SER A 65 -5.55 0.13 27.73
C SER A 65 -6.87 0.90 27.83
N SER A 66 -6.83 2.13 28.35
CA SER A 66 -8.04 2.95 28.53
C SER A 66 -8.76 3.20 27.20
N GLN A 67 -10.08 3.04 27.23
CA GLN A 67 -10.99 3.34 26.10
C GLN A 67 -11.72 4.68 26.31
N SER A 68 -11.55 5.33 27.47
CA SER A 68 -12.29 6.53 27.87
C SER A 68 -11.43 7.67 28.40
N ASP A 69 -10.15 7.45 28.66
CA ASP A 69 -9.22 8.51 29.00
C ASP A 69 -9.03 9.41 27.75
N PRO A 70 -9.16 10.75 27.85
CA PRO A 70 -9.08 11.64 26.71
C PRO A 70 -7.64 11.88 26.21
N GLU A 71 -6.63 11.54 27.01
CA GLU A 71 -5.22 11.84 26.73
C GLU A 71 -4.37 10.58 26.48
N HIS A 72 -4.77 9.42 27.03
CA HIS A 72 -3.97 8.20 26.96
C HIS A 72 -4.79 6.97 26.55
N GLY A 73 -4.09 6.00 26.00
CA GLY A 73 -4.67 4.70 25.63
C GLY A 73 -5.24 4.64 24.21
N LEU A 74 -5.74 3.46 23.87
CA LEU A 74 -6.27 3.17 22.54
C LEU A 74 -7.47 4.06 22.20
N GLY A 75 -8.37 4.32 23.17
CA GLY A 75 -9.55 5.16 22.94
C GLY A 75 -9.19 6.58 22.49
N ALA A 76 -8.25 7.23 23.19
CA ALA A 76 -7.77 8.56 22.83
C ALA A 76 -7.11 8.59 21.45
N ALA A 77 -6.28 7.60 21.14
CA ALA A 77 -5.62 7.48 19.84
C ALA A 77 -6.64 7.35 18.70
N MET A 78 -7.68 6.53 18.87
CA MET A 78 -8.73 6.36 17.85
C MET A 78 -9.55 7.64 17.63
N GLU A 79 -9.90 8.37 18.68
CA GLU A 79 -10.61 9.65 18.53
C GLU A 79 -9.73 10.72 17.86
N TYR A 80 -8.43 10.75 18.17
CA TYR A 80 -7.46 11.60 17.48
C TYR A 80 -7.40 11.30 15.98
N LEU A 81 -7.26 10.02 15.60
CA LEU A 81 -7.23 9.59 14.20
C LEU A 81 -8.52 9.98 13.48
N ALA A 82 -9.67 9.70 14.08
CA ALA A 82 -10.97 10.06 13.54
C ALA A 82 -11.15 11.57 13.37
N ALA A 83 -10.72 12.37 14.34
CA ALA A 83 -10.79 13.82 14.24
C ALA A 83 -9.96 14.38 13.09
N ARG A 84 -8.74 13.86 12.88
CA ARG A 84 -7.90 14.24 11.75
C ARG A 84 -8.53 13.84 10.42
N CYS A 85 -9.00 12.62 10.29
CA CYS A 85 -9.65 12.15 9.07
C CYS A 85 -10.93 12.93 8.76
N ARG A 86 -11.77 13.24 9.76
CA ARG A 86 -12.97 14.09 9.61
C ARG A 86 -12.62 15.50 9.10
N LYS A 87 -11.49 16.06 9.57
CA LYS A 87 -11.02 17.38 9.11
C LYS A 87 -10.72 17.36 7.60
N TRP A 88 -10.03 16.34 7.08
CA TRP A 88 -9.66 16.25 5.68
C TRP A 88 -10.83 15.85 4.78
N THR A 89 -11.70 14.95 5.22
CA THR A 89 -12.86 14.48 4.45
C THR A 89 -14.07 15.40 4.55
N ARG A 90 -14.06 16.43 5.39
CA ARG A 90 -15.22 17.31 5.68
C ARG A 90 -15.92 17.86 4.44
N LYS A 91 -15.17 18.31 3.44
CA LYS A 91 -15.75 18.86 2.19
C LYS A 91 -16.48 17.77 1.41
N ALA A 92 -15.87 16.59 1.25
CA ALA A 92 -16.47 15.47 0.55
C ALA A 92 -17.71 14.93 1.28
N ALA A 93 -17.65 14.80 2.61
CA ALA A 93 -18.78 14.39 3.44
C ALA A 93 -19.97 15.35 3.33
N SER A 94 -19.69 16.67 3.34
CA SER A 94 -20.74 17.70 3.16
C SER A 94 -21.42 17.63 1.81
N VAL A 95 -20.67 17.42 0.72
CA VAL A 95 -21.22 17.30 -0.64
C VAL A 95 -22.11 16.05 -0.79
N ARG A 96 -21.72 14.97 -0.15
CA ARG A 96 -22.46 13.69 -0.21
C ARG A 96 -23.60 13.59 0.80
N ASN A 97 -23.59 14.43 1.82
CA ASN A 97 -24.49 14.38 2.97
C ASN A 97 -24.44 13.02 3.71
N GLU A 98 -23.22 12.45 3.83
CA GLU A 98 -22.97 11.19 4.51
C GLU A 98 -21.64 11.25 5.29
N PRO A 99 -21.54 10.56 6.45
CA PRO A 99 -20.28 10.44 7.17
C PRO A 99 -19.31 9.55 6.37
N LEU A 100 -18.06 10.02 6.25
CA LEU A 100 -16.97 9.27 5.59
C LEU A 100 -15.97 8.68 6.60
N VAL A 101 -16.19 8.92 7.88
CA VAL A 101 -15.34 8.47 8.99
C VAL A 101 -16.24 7.83 10.04
N ASP A 102 -16.08 6.55 10.22
CA ASP A 102 -16.91 5.74 11.10
C ASP A 102 -16.04 5.01 12.14
N ILE A 103 -16.42 5.10 13.43
CA ILE A 103 -15.83 4.31 14.52
C ILE A 103 -16.84 3.23 14.89
N VAL A 104 -16.48 1.99 14.56
CA VAL A 104 -17.24 0.82 14.98
C VAL A 104 -16.66 0.30 16.30
N ARG A 105 -17.53 -0.21 17.18
CA ARG A 105 -17.11 -0.82 18.46
C ARG A 105 -17.75 -2.20 18.58
N TYR A 106 -16.97 -3.16 19.02
CA TYR A 106 -17.44 -4.50 19.36
C TYR A 106 -16.67 -5.02 20.57
N THR A 107 -17.09 -6.15 21.09
CA THR A 107 -16.57 -6.70 22.34
C THR A 107 -15.68 -7.92 22.06
N VAL A 108 -14.48 -7.94 22.64
CA VAL A 108 -13.55 -9.06 22.60
C VAL A 108 -13.20 -9.52 24.02
N GLY A 109 -12.63 -10.71 24.15
CA GLY A 109 -12.17 -11.28 25.41
C GLY A 109 -13.22 -12.14 26.13
N GLY A 110 -12.93 -12.45 27.39
CA GLY A 110 -13.79 -13.30 28.23
C GLY A 110 -13.59 -14.81 28.05
N ASN A 111 -12.73 -15.24 27.11
CA ASN A 111 -12.48 -16.65 26.81
C ASN A 111 -11.14 -17.14 27.37
N GLY A 112 -10.43 -16.33 28.16
CA GLY A 112 -9.02 -16.55 28.49
C GLY A 112 -8.08 -16.21 27.30
N GLY A 113 -6.89 -16.73 27.30
CA GLY A 113 -5.88 -16.45 26.26
C GLY A 113 -5.22 -15.08 26.44
N ARG A 114 -5.22 -14.24 25.41
CA ARG A 114 -4.58 -12.92 25.42
C ARG A 114 -5.48 -11.78 25.94
N TYR A 115 -6.60 -12.12 26.59
CA TYR A 115 -7.53 -11.19 27.21
C TYR A 115 -7.90 -11.67 28.60
N ASP A 116 -7.55 -10.92 29.63
CA ASP A 116 -7.88 -11.17 31.04
C ASP A 116 -9.30 -10.68 31.40
N ARG A 117 -9.89 -9.87 30.55
CA ARG A 117 -11.22 -9.26 30.71
C ARG A 117 -11.92 -9.04 29.37
N ILE A 118 -13.21 -8.80 29.43
CA ILE A 118 -13.98 -8.33 28.29
C ILE A 118 -13.69 -6.84 28.08
N VAL A 119 -13.39 -6.45 26.84
CA VAL A 119 -13.15 -5.06 26.45
C VAL A 119 -13.89 -4.71 25.17
N SER A 120 -14.39 -3.49 25.08
CA SER A 120 -14.94 -2.92 23.86
C SER A 120 -13.83 -2.25 23.08
N VAL A 121 -13.48 -2.79 21.92
CA VAL A 121 -12.42 -2.26 21.06
C VAL A 121 -13.00 -1.39 19.95
N PRO A 122 -12.37 -0.22 19.68
CA PRO A 122 -12.75 0.64 18.57
C PRO A 122 -12.00 0.24 17.30
N GLU A 123 -12.69 0.30 16.17
CA GLU A 123 -12.13 0.21 14.83
C GLU A 123 -12.51 1.45 14.05
N LEU A 124 -11.58 2.04 13.32
CA LEU A 124 -11.85 3.24 12.52
C LEU A 124 -11.81 2.90 11.03
N MET A 125 -12.88 3.19 10.33
CA MET A 125 -12.97 3.10 8.88
C MET A 125 -13.11 4.50 8.28
N VAL A 126 -12.25 4.82 7.32
CA VAL A 126 -12.35 6.04 6.51
C VAL A 126 -12.64 5.64 5.09
N THR A 127 -13.76 6.11 4.55
CA THR A 127 -14.19 5.87 3.17
C THR A 127 -13.91 7.10 2.32
N LEU A 128 -13.13 6.92 1.26
CA LEU A 128 -12.89 7.91 0.21
C LEU A 128 -13.66 7.44 -1.03
N PRO A 129 -14.88 7.92 -1.25
CA PRO A 129 -15.77 7.35 -2.23
C PRO A 129 -15.37 7.71 -3.65
N GLY A 130 -15.38 6.72 -4.52
CA GLY A 130 -15.23 6.88 -5.95
C GLY A 130 -16.52 7.31 -6.64
N THR A 131 -16.42 7.64 -7.93
CA THR A 131 -17.57 7.94 -8.81
C THR A 131 -18.22 6.65 -9.35
N LYS A 132 -17.46 5.54 -9.37
CA LYS A 132 -17.91 4.18 -9.68
C LYS A 132 -17.86 3.37 -8.40
N ALA A 133 -18.95 2.69 -8.05
CA ALA A 133 -19.03 1.91 -6.80
C ALA A 133 -18.86 0.40 -7.04
N ASP A 134 -18.20 0.02 -8.12
CA ASP A 134 -18.08 -1.37 -8.56
C ASP A 134 -16.83 -2.08 -8.00
N ARG A 135 -15.90 -1.34 -7.40
CA ARG A 135 -14.69 -1.91 -6.78
C ARG A 135 -14.18 -1.04 -5.63
N GLU A 136 -13.53 -1.71 -4.69
CA GLU A 136 -12.94 -1.07 -3.52
C GLU A 136 -11.48 -1.50 -3.34
N ILE A 137 -10.65 -0.56 -2.89
CA ILE A 137 -9.25 -0.79 -2.52
C ILE A 137 -9.14 -0.51 -1.03
N LEU A 138 -8.66 -1.48 -0.27
CA LEU A 138 -8.51 -1.38 1.18
C LEU A 138 -7.04 -1.21 1.56
N LEU A 139 -6.76 -0.27 2.45
CA LEU A 139 -5.49 -0.18 3.17
C LEU A 139 -5.74 -0.51 4.63
N VAL A 140 -4.84 -1.26 5.25
CA VAL A 140 -4.97 -1.72 6.63
C VAL A 140 -3.69 -1.44 7.39
N ALA A 141 -3.81 -0.91 8.62
CA ALA A 141 -2.73 -0.76 9.60
C ALA A 141 -3.32 -0.86 11.01
N HIS A 142 -2.56 -1.44 11.95
CA HIS A 142 -3.06 -1.56 13.31
C HIS A 142 -2.62 -0.39 14.20
N VAL A 143 -3.52 0.02 15.08
CA VAL A 143 -3.31 1.15 15.99
C VAL A 143 -2.74 0.68 17.33
N ASP A 144 -3.12 -0.52 17.74
CA ASP A 144 -2.70 -1.07 19.02
C ASP A 144 -1.19 -1.34 19.09
N THR A 145 -0.66 -1.32 20.31
CA THR A 145 0.76 -1.52 20.61
C THR A 145 0.92 -2.39 21.84
N ARG A 146 2.09 -2.98 22.00
CA ARG A 146 2.45 -3.72 23.21
C ARG A 146 3.92 -3.61 23.56
N VAL A 147 4.25 -4.02 24.75
CA VAL A 147 5.60 -4.34 25.20
C VAL A 147 5.83 -5.86 25.17
N ASN A 148 6.92 -6.34 25.75
CA ASN A 148 7.28 -7.77 25.74
C ASN A 148 6.20 -8.62 26.41
N ASP A 149 5.69 -8.19 27.58
CA ASP A 149 4.53 -8.83 28.18
C ASP A 149 3.26 -8.42 27.44
N ILE A 150 2.63 -9.39 26.78
CA ILE A 150 1.43 -9.20 25.97
C ILE A 150 0.19 -8.80 26.77
N MET A 151 0.24 -8.91 28.10
CA MET A 151 -0.85 -8.53 29.00
C MET A 151 -0.61 -7.18 29.69
N ASP A 152 0.58 -6.59 29.52
CA ASP A 152 0.91 -5.29 30.11
C ASP A 152 0.29 -4.15 29.30
N SER A 153 -0.88 -3.72 29.75
CA SER A 153 -1.67 -2.65 29.14
C SER A 153 -1.38 -1.26 29.71
N THR A 154 -0.38 -1.13 30.57
CA THR A 154 -0.11 0.09 31.35
C THR A 154 1.28 0.68 31.13
N SER A 155 2.27 -0.14 30.82
CA SER A 155 3.63 0.34 30.53
C SER A 155 3.69 1.16 29.26
N PHE A 156 4.70 2.03 29.19
CA PHE A 156 4.95 2.85 28.01
C PHE A 156 5.29 1.96 26.81
N ALA A 157 4.35 1.86 25.87
CA ALA A 157 4.44 1.10 24.64
C ALA A 157 4.28 2.06 23.46
N PRO A 158 5.35 2.77 23.05
CA PRO A 158 5.26 3.86 22.07
C PRO A 158 4.82 3.40 20.70
N GLY A 159 5.25 2.21 20.22
CA GLY A 159 4.84 1.65 18.92
C GLY A 159 5.02 2.65 17.79
N ALA A 160 6.19 3.26 17.69
CA ALA A 160 6.46 4.28 16.68
C ALA A 160 6.52 3.66 15.27
N ASN A 161 7.10 2.47 15.15
CA ASN A 161 7.21 1.72 13.92
C ASN A 161 6.16 0.60 13.83
N ASP A 162 5.92 -0.12 14.91
CA ASP A 162 4.97 -1.21 15.07
C ASP A 162 3.71 -0.73 15.84
N ASP A 163 2.59 -0.29 15.21
CA ASP A 163 2.50 0.01 13.79
C ASP A 163 2.17 1.49 13.53
N GLY A 164 2.83 2.39 14.28
CA GLY A 164 2.73 3.83 14.01
C GLY A 164 3.14 4.21 12.60
N SER A 165 4.06 3.44 11.97
CA SER A 165 4.50 3.68 10.60
C SER A 165 3.42 3.37 9.57
N GLY A 166 2.68 2.28 9.72
CA GLY A 166 1.54 1.95 8.87
C GLY A 166 0.36 2.90 9.09
N VAL A 167 0.07 3.25 10.36
CA VAL A 167 -0.97 4.25 10.68
C VAL A 167 -0.64 5.60 10.02
N ALA A 168 0.61 6.05 10.07
CA ALA A 168 1.03 7.29 9.41
C ALA A 168 0.90 7.20 7.88
N CYS A 169 1.14 6.02 7.29
CA CYS A 169 0.89 5.76 5.87
C CYS A 169 -0.59 5.98 5.54
N LEU A 170 -1.49 5.37 6.27
CA LEU A 170 -2.93 5.52 6.03
C LEU A 170 -3.39 6.98 6.20
N LEU A 171 -2.89 7.70 7.22
CA LEU A 171 -3.19 9.12 7.41
C LEU A 171 -2.77 9.97 6.21
N GLU A 172 -1.56 9.76 5.66
CA GLU A 172 -1.09 10.48 4.47
C GLU A 172 -1.93 10.14 3.24
N VAL A 173 -2.29 8.87 3.05
CA VAL A 173 -3.20 8.45 1.96
C VAL A 173 -4.54 9.18 2.09
N VAL A 174 -5.16 9.20 3.28
CA VAL A 174 -6.42 9.93 3.52
C VAL A 174 -6.25 11.43 3.23
N ARG A 175 -5.17 12.06 3.73
CA ARG A 175 -4.90 13.49 3.52
C ARG A 175 -4.79 13.84 2.04
N ILE A 176 -4.02 13.06 1.28
CA ILE A 176 -3.77 13.33 -0.14
C ILE A 176 -5.03 13.04 -0.96
N LEU A 177 -5.62 11.87 -0.78
CA LEU A 177 -6.72 11.43 -1.65
C LEU A 177 -8.06 12.10 -1.34
N SER A 178 -8.26 12.65 -0.14
CA SER A 178 -9.49 13.39 0.20
C SER A 178 -9.75 14.63 -0.68
N GLY A 179 -8.70 15.15 -1.33
CA GLY A 179 -8.78 16.29 -2.26
C GLY A 179 -8.79 15.88 -3.75
N ILE A 180 -8.72 14.59 -4.07
CA ILE A 180 -8.59 14.10 -5.45
C ILE A 180 -9.85 13.32 -5.83
N PRO A 181 -10.47 13.60 -6.99
CA PRO A 181 -11.54 12.77 -7.52
C PRO A 181 -11.05 11.35 -7.83
N LEU A 182 -11.70 10.35 -7.24
CA LEU A 182 -11.40 8.94 -7.45
C LEU A 182 -12.49 8.31 -8.33
N GLU A 183 -12.11 7.35 -9.17
CA GLU A 183 -13.07 6.51 -9.89
C GLU A 183 -13.58 5.38 -9.01
N GLN A 184 -12.69 4.71 -8.28
CA GLN A 184 -13.03 3.64 -7.36
C GLN A 184 -12.95 4.10 -5.92
N THR A 185 -13.71 3.42 -5.05
CA THR A 185 -13.70 3.70 -3.60
C THR A 185 -12.41 3.21 -2.95
N VAL A 186 -11.83 4.02 -2.08
CA VAL A 186 -10.69 3.65 -1.24
C VAL A 186 -11.14 3.67 0.22
N LYS A 187 -10.88 2.58 0.95
CA LYS A 187 -11.13 2.51 2.39
C LYS A 187 -9.82 2.36 3.15
N CYS A 188 -9.62 3.18 4.17
CA CYS A 188 -8.52 3.06 5.12
C CYS A 188 -9.08 2.50 6.44
N LEU A 189 -8.58 1.34 6.85
CA LEU A 189 -8.99 0.60 8.02
C LEU A 189 -7.88 0.71 9.07
N PHE A 190 -8.13 1.47 10.14
CA PHE A 190 -7.27 1.57 11.30
C PHE A 190 -7.79 0.58 12.33
N VAL A 191 -7.11 -0.55 12.48
CA VAL A 191 -7.60 -1.70 13.23
C VAL A 191 -6.96 -1.82 14.60
N SER A 192 -7.61 -2.55 15.52
CA SER A 192 -7.14 -2.83 16.86
C SER A 192 -7.06 -4.33 17.12
N GLY A 193 -6.28 -4.74 18.12
CA GLY A 193 -6.19 -6.13 18.53
C GLY A 193 -5.38 -7.01 17.57
N GLU A 194 -4.53 -6.42 16.73
CA GLU A 194 -3.57 -7.18 15.93
C GLU A 194 -2.67 -7.98 16.86
N GLU A 195 -2.11 -7.30 17.84
CA GLU A 195 -1.14 -7.84 18.80
C GLU A 195 -1.72 -8.93 19.72
N GLN A 196 -3.03 -8.95 19.89
CA GLN A 196 -3.69 -10.01 20.63
C GLN A 196 -4.10 -11.19 19.74
N ALA A 197 -4.86 -10.97 18.69
CA ALA A 197 -5.39 -12.08 17.87
C ALA A 197 -5.84 -11.69 16.45
N LEU A 198 -5.42 -10.55 15.89
CA LEU A 198 -5.89 -10.00 14.61
C LEU A 198 -7.39 -9.66 14.66
N ASP A 199 -7.89 -9.14 15.79
CA ASP A 199 -9.33 -9.01 16.01
C ASP A 199 -9.98 -8.01 15.04
N GLY A 200 -9.40 -6.80 14.88
CA GLY A 200 -9.94 -5.75 14.02
C GLY A 200 -9.93 -6.13 12.55
N SER A 201 -8.85 -6.68 12.05
CA SER A 201 -8.77 -7.14 10.66
C SER A 201 -9.72 -8.32 10.41
N SER A 202 -9.88 -9.23 11.38
CA SER A 202 -10.83 -10.33 11.28
C SER A 202 -12.29 -9.83 11.25
N TYR A 203 -12.61 -8.82 12.08
CA TYR A 203 -13.92 -8.16 12.06
C TYR A 203 -14.23 -7.55 10.69
N PHE A 204 -13.31 -6.76 10.14
CA PHE A 204 -13.54 -6.14 8.83
C PHE A 204 -13.53 -7.14 7.68
N ALA A 205 -12.69 -8.16 7.71
CA ALA A 205 -12.66 -9.20 6.69
C ALA A 205 -13.99 -9.99 6.65
N ALA A 206 -14.51 -10.40 7.80
CA ALA A 206 -15.79 -11.07 7.92
C ALA A 206 -16.94 -10.16 7.45
N ARG A 207 -16.95 -8.90 7.89
CA ARG A 207 -17.93 -7.89 7.47
C ARG A 207 -17.90 -7.66 5.96
N ALA A 208 -16.72 -7.51 5.38
CA ALA A 208 -16.56 -7.34 3.93
C ALA A 208 -17.11 -8.55 3.15
N ARG A 209 -16.91 -9.75 3.69
CA ARG A 209 -17.45 -10.99 3.10
C ARG A 209 -18.97 -11.05 3.21
N GLU A 210 -19.53 -10.77 4.40
CA GLU A 210 -20.96 -10.81 4.67
C GLU A 210 -21.74 -9.76 3.86
N GLU A 211 -21.24 -8.52 3.86
CA GLU A 211 -21.81 -7.40 3.11
C GLU A 211 -21.46 -7.42 1.62
N ARG A 212 -20.64 -8.37 1.19
CA ARG A 212 -20.19 -8.54 -0.22
C ARG A 212 -19.52 -7.28 -0.77
N TRP A 213 -18.61 -6.70 -0.02
CA TRP A 213 -17.82 -5.57 -0.53
C TRP A 213 -17.07 -5.98 -1.80
N PRO A 214 -17.08 -5.17 -2.85
CA PRO A 214 -16.41 -5.49 -4.11
C PRO A 214 -14.89 -5.23 -4.00
N VAL A 215 -14.23 -5.87 -3.05
CA VAL A 215 -12.81 -5.67 -2.73
C VAL A 215 -11.93 -6.21 -3.85
N GLN A 216 -11.17 -5.32 -4.48
CA GLN A 216 -10.20 -5.65 -5.52
C GLN A 216 -8.81 -5.96 -4.95
N ALA A 217 -8.41 -5.24 -3.91
CA ALA A 217 -7.08 -5.37 -3.31
C ALA A 217 -7.10 -4.92 -1.85
N VAL A 218 -6.30 -5.59 -1.01
CA VAL A 218 -6.03 -5.22 0.38
C VAL A 218 -4.53 -5.04 0.56
N LEU A 219 -4.11 -3.86 0.97
CA LEU A 219 -2.72 -3.52 1.27
C LEU A 219 -2.56 -3.35 2.78
N SER A 220 -2.00 -4.34 3.46
CA SER A 220 -1.61 -4.22 4.87
C SER A 220 -0.21 -3.61 4.95
N ASN A 221 -0.09 -2.54 5.72
CA ASN A 221 1.17 -1.86 5.99
C ASN A 221 1.48 -2.03 7.47
N ASP A 222 2.57 -2.73 7.79
CA ASP A 222 2.89 -3.05 9.17
C ASP A 222 4.41 -3.17 9.31
N MET A 223 5.00 -2.29 10.12
CA MET A 223 6.43 -2.01 10.27
C MET A 223 7.09 -1.67 8.92
N ILE A 224 6.98 -0.41 8.50
CA ILE A 224 7.53 0.07 7.21
C ILE A 224 8.52 1.22 7.38
N GLY A 225 9.07 1.44 8.59
CA GLY A 225 9.88 2.61 8.92
C GLY A 225 11.32 2.34 9.36
N ASN A 226 11.71 1.11 9.73
CA ASN A 226 13.06 0.81 10.20
C ASN A 226 13.96 0.28 9.08
N THR A 227 15.25 0.60 9.15
CA THR A 227 16.25 0.26 8.13
C THR A 227 17.43 -0.55 8.67
N VAL A 228 17.48 -0.82 9.97
CA VAL A 228 18.62 -1.48 10.61
C VAL A 228 18.17 -2.77 11.30
N ALA A 229 18.77 -3.89 10.92
CA ALA A 229 18.52 -5.17 11.55
C ALA A 229 19.27 -5.28 12.88
N SER A 230 18.54 -5.61 13.96
CA SER A 230 19.18 -5.90 15.25
C SER A 230 20.07 -7.15 15.18
N GLY A 231 21.04 -7.23 16.08
CA GLY A 231 21.97 -8.33 16.19
C GLY A 231 23.05 -8.40 15.08
N THR A 232 22.73 -7.98 13.86
CA THR A 232 23.67 -7.96 12.72
C THR A 232 24.18 -6.57 12.34
N GLY A 233 23.41 -5.52 12.64
CA GLY A 233 23.68 -4.16 12.24
C GLY A 233 23.57 -3.93 10.71
N LEU A 234 23.03 -4.91 9.96
CA LEU A 234 22.78 -4.72 8.54
C LEU A 234 21.83 -3.55 8.34
N LYS A 235 22.24 -2.58 7.51
CA LYS A 235 21.42 -1.46 7.09
C LYS A 235 20.98 -1.63 5.64
N GLU A 236 19.68 -1.48 5.38
CA GLU A 236 19.11 -1.48 4.04
C GLU A 236 17.93 -0.50 3.99
N ASP A 237 18.15 0.63 3.36
CA ASP A 237 17.21 1.76 3.31
C ASP A 237 16.58 1.98 1.92
N HIS A 238 16.88 1.11 0.95
CA HIS A 238 16.31 1.16 -0.41
C HIS A 238 15.46 -0.04 -0.78
N LYS A 239 15.18 -0.96 0.17
CA LYS A 239 14.36 -2.14 -0.09
C LYS A 239 13.20 -2.25 0.88
N VAL A 240 12.04 -2.61 0.37
CA VAL A 240 10.86 -2.97 1.15
C VAL A 240 10.34 -4.33 0.68
N ARG A 241 9.89 -5.17 1.63
CA ARG A 241 9.35 -6.50 1.31
C ARG A 241 7.84 -6.43 1.09
N VAL A 242 7.36 -7.18 0.11
CA VAL A 242 5.93 -7.44 -0.09
C VAL A 242 5.71 -8.96 -0.01
N PHE A 243 4.97 -9.37 1.01
CA PHE A 243 4.58 -10.77 1.23
C PHE A 243 3.27 -11.07 0.51
N SER A 244 3.22 -12.20 -0.19
CA SER A 244 2.03 -12.65 -0.93
C SER A 244 1.85 -14.15 -0.83
N ASP A 245 0.61 -14.57 -0.56
CA ASP A 245 0.25 -15.97 -0.43
C ASP A 245 -0.14 -16.62 -1.77
N SER A 246 0.00 -17.93 -1.85
CA SER A 246 -0.53 -18.77 -2.93
C SER A 246 -0.95 -20.12 -2.35
N PRO A 247 -2.15 -20.22 -1.83
CA PRO A 247 -2.63 -21.42 -1.15
C PRO A 247 -2.72 -22.64 -2.08
N GLU A 248 -2.91 -22.41 -3.38
CA GLU A 248 -3.01 -23.47 -4.40
C GLU A 248 -1.64 -23.88 -5.00
N GLY A 249 -0.55 -23.28 -4.54
CA GLY A 249 0.82 -23.69 -4.83
C GLY A 249 1.50 -22.97 -5.99
N GLU A 250 0.87 -22.74 -7.13
CA GLU A 250 1.54 -22.16 -8.32
C GLU A 250 1.59 -20.63 -8.31
N ASP A 251 0.43 -20.01 -8.49
CA ASP A 251 0.32 -18.55 -8.53
C ASP A 251 -1.08 -18.10 -8.05
N SER A 252 -1.20 -16.85 -7.59
CA SER A 252 -2.41 -16.32 -6.98
C SER A 252 -2.62 -14.86 -7.32
N ASP A 253 -3.83 -14.35 -7.08
CA ASP A 253 -4.16 -12.95 -7.23
C ASP A 253 -3.35 -12.07 -6.25
N SER A 254 -3.04 -12.57 -5.05
CA SER A 254 -2.14 -11.89 -4.11
C SER A 254 -0.73 -11.72 -4.69
N ARG A 255 -0.20 -12.70 -5.40
CA ARG A 255 1.08 -12.58 -6.13
C ARG A 255 0.99 -11.60 -7.30
N GLN A 256 -0.17 -11.52 -7.98
CA GLN A 256 -0.39 -10.49 -9.02
C GLN A 256 -0.39 -9.09 -8.41
N LEU A 257 -1.04 -8.90 -7.27
CA LEU A 257 -1.01 -7.62 -6.55
C LEU A 257 0.43 -7.26 -6.12
N ALA A 258 1.20 -8.21 -5.60
CA ALA A 258 2.60 -7.97 -5.23
C ALA A 258 3.46 -7.54 -6.43
N ARG A 259 3.31 -8.20 -7.60
CA ARG A 259 3.99 -7.81 -8.85
C ARG A 259 3.56 -6.42 -9.32
N TYR A 260 2.27 -6.12 -9.23
CA TYR A 260 1.72 -4.81 -9.55
C TYR A 260 2.34 -3.71 -8.68
N ILE A 261 2.47 -3.94 -7.38
CA ILE A 261 3.13 -3.01 -6.46
C ILE A 261 4.58 -2.77 -6.88
N LYS A 262 5.32 -3.84 -7.23
CA LYS A 262 6.71 -3.71 -7.73
C LYS A 262 6.79 -2.93 -9.03
N GLU A 263 5.86 -3.14 -9.95
CA GLU A 263 5.79 -2.40 -11.21
C GLU A 263 5.52 -0.91 -10.97
N MET A 264 4.52 -0.58 -10.14
CA MET A 264 4.18 0.82 -9.83
C MET A 264 5.29 1.52 -9.03
N ALA A 265 5.94 0.82 -8.11
CA ALA A 265 7.12 1.34 -7.41
C ALA A 265 8.23 1.71 -8.39
N GLY A 266 8.55 0.85 -9.34
CA GLY A 266 9.57 1.12 -10.37
C GLY A 266 9.24 2.34 -11.24
N LEU A 267 7.95 2.62 -11.48
CA LEU A 267 7.51 3.78 -12.25
C LEU A 267 7.54 5.09 -11.46
N TYR A 268 7.03 5.08 -10.22
CA TYR A 268 6.79 6.31 -9.45
C TYR A 268 7.81 6.57 -8.33
N VAL A 269 8.45 5.52 -7.79
CA VAL A 269 9.40 5.60 -6.66
C VAL A 269 10.63 4.71 -6.95
N PRO A 270 11.37 4.95 -8.05
CA PRO A 270 12.42 4.04 -8.52
C PRO A 270 13.65 3.94 -7.60
N ASP A 271 13.77 4.82 -6.63
CA ASP A 271 14.77 4.80 -5.57
C ASP A 271 14.38 3.87 -4.39
N GLN A 272 13.25 3.16 -4.51
CA GLN A 272 12.79 2.17 -3.52
C GLN A 272 12.47 0.84 -4.20
N GLU A 273 13.31 -0.17 -3.99
CA GLU A 273 13.09 -1.51 -4.54
C GLU A 273 12.06 -2.29 -3.74
N VAL A 274 11.04 -2.82 -4.43
CA VAL A 274 10.11 -3.81 -3.85
C VAL A 274 10.68 -5.20 -4.02
N VAL A 275 10.93 -5.88 -2.91
CA VAL A 275 11.36 -7.28 -2.85
C VAL A 275 10.14 -8.18 -2.72
N LEU A 276 9.90 -9.01 -3.73
CA LEU A 276 8.79 -9.96 -3.73
C LEU A 276 9.11 -11.16 -2.85
N ASN A 277 8.37 -11.31 -1.76
CA ASN A 277 8.43 -12.49 -0.91
C ASN A 277 7.22 -13.39 -1.20
N TYR A 278 7.46 -14.49 -1.93
CA TYR A 278 6.45 -15.51 -2.21
C TYR A 278 6.26 -16.42 -1.00
N ARG A 279 5.95 -15.79 0.12
CA ARG A 279 5.58 -16.35 1.40
C ARG A 279 4.36 -15.62 1.92
N ARG A 280 3.54 -16.34 2.63
CA ARG A 280 2.34 -15.82 3.30
C ARG A 280 2.67 -14.67 4.26
N ASP A 281 3.77 -14.82 5.03
CA ASP A 281 4.33 -13.83 5.95
C ASP A 281 5.76 -14.23 6.37
N ARG A 282 6.33 -13.50 7.32
CA ARG A 282 7.56 -13.82 8.03
C ARG A 282 7.48 -15.23 8.63
N TYR A 283 8.63 -15.83 8.87
CA TYR A 283 8.68 -17.21 9.34
C TYR A 283 7.96 -17.38 10.69
N ARG A 284 6.89 -18.20 10.72
CA ARG A 284 6.02 -18.46 11.90
C ARG A 284 5.37 -17.20 12.50
N ARG A 285 5.17 -16.15 11.72
CA ARG A 285 4.52 -14.92 12.13
C ARG A 285 3.35 -14.61 11.18
N GLY A 286 2.57 -13.60 11.48
CA GLY A 286 1.43 -13.20 10.71
C GLY A 286 1.23 -11.69 10.75
N GLY A 287 0.11 -11.23 10.26
CA GLY A 287 -0.37 -9.85 10.26
C GLY A 287 -1.76 -9.76 9.69
N ASP A 288 -2.31 -8.56 9.62
CA ASP A 288 -3.71 -8.28 9.26
C ASP A 288 -4.14 -8.78 7.89
N GLN A 289 -3.23 -8.86 6.91
CA GLN A 289 -3.55 -9.44 5.60
C GLN A 289 -4.08 -10.87 5.67
N LEU A 290 -3.67 -11.62 6.71
CA LEU A 290 -4.08 -13.02 6.87
C LEU A 290 -5.60 -13.16 7.11
N SER A 291 -6.19 -12.20 7.81
CA SER A 291 -7.63 -12.17 8.05
C SER A 291 -8.40 -12.06 6.73
N PHE A 292 -7.97 -11.15 5.86
CA PHE A 292 -8.57 -10.98 4.54
C PHE A 292 -8.31 -12.18 3.61
N GLN A 293 -7.10 -12.76 3.65
CA GLN A 293 -6.78 -13.96 2.86
C GLN A 293 -7.65 -15.16 3.26
N ARG A 294 -7.96 -15.34 4.57
CA ARG A 294 -8.85 -16.39 5.07
C ARG A 294 -10.26 -16.27 4.50
N GLU A 295 -10.73 -15.03 4.30
CA GLU A 295 -12.03 -14.74 3.71
C GLU A 295 -12.00 -14.73 2.16
N GLY A 296 -10.86 -15.07 1.54
CA GLY A 296 -10.71 -15.20 0.10
C GLY A 296 -10.41 -13.89 -0.64
N PHE A 297 -10.04 -12.83 0.06
CA PHE A 297 -9.68 -11.56 -0.56
C PHE A 297 -8.21 -11.54 -1.02
N THR A 298 -7.95 -10.82 -2.11
CA THR A 298 -6.60 -10.54 -2.61
C THR A 298 -5.90 -9.57 -1.66
N ALA A 299 -4.97 -10.08 -0.84
CA ALA A 299 -4.30 -9.29 0.18
C ALA A 299 -2.80 -9.54 0.20
N ILE A 300 -2.04 -8.48 0.51
CA ILE A 300 -0.58 -8.49 0.71
C ILE A 300 -0.22 -7.78 2.01
N ARG A 301 0.99 -8.03 2.51
CA ARG A 301 1.64 -7.23 3.54
C ARG A 301 2.88 -6.56 2.99
N MET A 302 2.98 -5.25 3.17
CA MET A 302 4.21 -4.48 3.03
C MET A 302 4.92 -4.41 4.38
N CYS A 303 6.23 -4.69 4.40
CA CYS A 303 7.03 -4.69 5.62
C CYS A 303 8.47 -4.27 5.30
N GLU A 304 9.13 -3.61 6.23
CA GLU A 304 10.52 -3.22 6.13
C GLU A 304 11.46 -4.39 5.81
N TYR A 305 12.58 -4.12 5.15
CA TYR A 305 13.55 -5.16 4.78
C TYR A 305 14.35 -5.66 5.98
N CYS A 306 14.77 -4.76 6.86
CA CYS A 306 15.50 -5.04 8.09
C CYS A 306 14.60 -4.83 9.29
N GLU A 307 14.40 -5.84 10.13
CA GLU A 307 13.61 -5.74 11.37
C GLU A 307 14.53 -5.56 12.59
N SER A 308 14.12 -4.74 13.55
CA SER A 308 14.84 -4.52 14.80
C SER A 308 14.09 -5.12 15.99
N TYR A 309 14.50 -6.30 16.44
CA TYR A 309 13.94 -6.96 17.61
C TYR A 309 14.40 -6.35 18.95
N ASP A 310 15.36 -5.44 18.93
CA ASP A 310 15.72 -4.60 20.07
C ASP A 310 14.67 -3.50 20.30
N ARG A 311 13.83 -3.23 19.33
CA ARG A 311 12.78 -2.19 19.38
C ARG A 311 11.39 -2.79 19.43
N THR A 312 11.05 -3.66 18.49
CA THR A 312 9.71 -4.26 18.37
C THR A 312 9.33 -5.00 19.65
N HIS A 313 8.20 -4.64 20.24
CA HIS A 313 7.63 -5.22 21.46
C HIS A 313 8.53 -5.14 22.71
N GLN A 314 9.44 -4.18 22.77
CA GLN A 314 10.35 -4.05 23.91
C GLN A 314 9.92 -2.94 24.86
N TYR A 315 10.18 -3.16 26.17
CA TYR A 315 10.16 -2.06 27.13
C TYR A 315 11.22 -1.03 26.78
N VAL A 316 10.88 0.26 26.90
CA VAL A 316 11.83 1.34 26.67
C VAL A 316 12.89 1.34 27.77
N ARG A 317 14.12 1.03 27.43
CA ARG A 317 15.28 1.00 28.34
C ARG A 317 16.58 1.10 27.58
N THR A 318 17.65 1.34 28.30
CA THR A 318 19.01 1.14 27.81
C THR A 318 19.68 0.06 28.65
N GLU A 319 20.21 -0.97 28.03
CA GLU A 319 20.86 -2.09 28.68
C GLU A 319 22.09 -2.49 27.86
N ASP A 320 23.25 -2.59 28.51
CA ASP A 320 24.54 -2.89 27.86
C ASP A 320 24.90 -2.00 26.65
N GLY A 321 24.48 -0.73 26.69
CA GLY A 321 24.69 0.26 25.62
C GLY A 321 23.71 0.13 24.46
N ILE A 322 22.76 -0.83 24.49
CA ILE A 322 21.72 -1.00 23.48
C ILE A 322 20.47 -0.25 23.93
N ALA A 323 19.91 0.56 23.01
CA ALA A 323 18.62 1.22 23.22
C ALA A 323 17.48 0.31 22.77
N TYR A 324 16.63 -0.07 23.72
CA TYR A 324 15.44 -0.88 23.49
C TYR A 324 14.18 0.00 23.44
N GLY A 325 13.15 -0.54 22.79
CA GLY A 325 11.84 0.10 22.68
C GLY A 325 11.59 0.80 21.35
N ASP A 326 10.33 0.80 20.96
CA ASP A 326 9.90 1.28 19.64
C ASP A 326 9.61 2.78 19.63
N LEU A 327 10.68 3.57 19.66
CA LEU A 327 10.68 5.03 19.71
C LEU A 327 10.84 5.66 18.32
N PRO A 328 10.38 6.92 18.11
CA PRO A 328 10.55 7.65 16.84
C PRO A 328 12.01 7.77 16.36
N SER A 329 12.98 7.72 17.29
CA SER A 329 14.40 7.69 16.95
C SER A 329 14.84 6.44 16.18
N GLY A 330 13.99 5.42 16.13
CA GLY A 330 14.19 4.19 15.37
C GLY A 330 13.77 4.28 13.92
N ILE A 331 13.06 5.31 13.53
CA ILE A 331 12.49 5.44 12.19
C ILE A 331 13.44 6.20 11.28
N ASP A 332 13.67 5.66 10.10
CA ASP A 332 14.21 6.38 8.96
C ASP A 332 13.03 7.01 8.18
N PHE A 333 12.79 8.29 8.43
CA PHE A 333 11.65 8.99 7.83
C PHE A 333 11.76 9.13 6.31
N ALA A 334 12.96 9.18 5.74
CA ALA A 334 13.13 9.21 4.29
C ALA A 334 12.71 7.86 3.66
N TYR A 335 13.07 6.76 4.29
CA TYR A 335 12.63 5.42 3.91
C TYR A 335 11.11 5.25 4.06
N LEU A 336 10.55 5.65 5.20
CA LEU A 336 9.11 5.59 5.44
C LEU A 336 8.31 6.40 4.40
N VAL A 337 8.76 7.61 4.07
CA VAL A 337 8.14 8.45 3.04
C VAL A 337 8.15 7.74 1.67
N ARG A 338 9.23 7.06 1.28
CA ARG A 338 9.27 6.29 0.02
C ARG A 338 8.24 5.14 0.03
N ASN A 339 8.10 4.44 1.15
CA ASN A 339 7.10 3.37 1.29
C ASN A 339 5.66 3.90 1.23
N ILE A 340 5.39 5.06 1.83
CA ILE A 340 4.09 5.74 1.71
C ILE A 340 3.82 6.16 0.25
N ARG A 341 4.81 6.70 -0.45
CA ARG A 341 4.73 7.06 -1.87
C ARG A 341 4.35 5.88 -2.76
N ILE A 342 4.89 4.68 -2.48
CA ILE A 342 4.49 3.46 -3.18
C ILE A 342 2.99 3.17 -2.97
N ASN A 343 2.49 3.27 -1.74
CA ASN A 343 1.06 3.09 -1.45
C ASN A 343 0.19 4.07 -2.23
N VAL A 344 0.52 5.37 -2.21
CA VAL A 344 -0.20 6.40 -2.98
C VAL A 344 -0.22 6.08 -4.47
N ALA A 345 0.93 5.71 -5.06
CA ALA A 345 1.04 5.36 -6.48
C ALA A 345 0.17 4.16 -6.84
N VAL A 346 0.23 3.09 -6.05
CA VAL A 346 -0.54 1.85 -6.26
C VAL A 346 -2.03 2.10 -6.17
N VAL A 347 -2.49 2.76 -5.10
CA VAL A 347 -3.91 3.02 -4.86
C VAL A 347 -4.50 3.89 -5.97
N MET A 348 -3.81 4.96 -6.36
CA MET A 348 -4.31 5.85 -7.42
C MET A 348 -4.35 5.18 -8.79
N ASN A 349 -3.35 4.35 -9.13
CA ASN A 349 -3.39 3.59 -10.38
C ASN A 349 -4.53 2.57 -10.38
N LEU A 350 -4.70 1.79 -9.30
CA LEU A 350 -5.81 0.83 -9.17
C LEU A 350 -7.18 1.54 -9.21
N ALA A 351 -7.30 2.72 -8.60
CA ALA A 351 -8.54 3.48 -8.60
C ALA A 351 -8.94 4.00 -10.01
N LYS A 352 -7.99 4.13 -10.92
CA LYS A 352 -8.21 4.55 -12.33
C LYS A 352 -8.19 3.38 -13.32
N ALA A 353 -7.84 2.18 -12.88
CA ALA A 353 -7.75 1.01 -13.72
C ALA A 353 -9.14 0.47 -14.10
N PRO A 354 -9.30 -0.26 -15.22
CA PRO A 354 -10.51 -1.04 -15.50
C PRO A 354 -10.65 -2.25 -14.56
N SER A 355 -11.77 -2.95 -14.64
CA SER A 355 -11.94 -4.25 -13.98
C SER A 355 -10.94 -5.26 -14.53
N VAL A 356 -10.57 -6.22 -13.69
CA VAL A 356 -9.75 -7.36 -14.09
C VAL A 356 -10.52 -8.18 -15.13
N PRO A 357 -9.90 -8.60 -16.26
CA PRO A 357 -10.56 -9.46 -17.24
C PRO A 357 -11.01 -10.77 -16.61
N GLU A 358 -12.20 -11.22 -16.97
CA GLU A 358 -12.78 -12.46 -16.47
C GLU A 358 -12.62 -13.62 -17.47
N ASN A 359 -12.69 -14.84 -16.94
CA ASN A 359 -12.66 -16.06 -17.74
C ASN A 359 -11.44 -16.17 -18.66
N VAL A 360 -10.28 -15.68 -18.20
CA VAL A 360 -9.01 -15.80 -18.92
C VAL A 360 -8.59 -17.26 -18.95
N ARG A 361 -8.46 -17.84 -20.15
CA ARG A 361 -8.19 -19.27 -20.34
C ARG A 361 -7.19 -19.52 -21.46
N LEU A 362 -6.50 -20.64 -21.35
CA LEU A 362 -5.76 -21.27 -22.45
C LEU A 362 -6.78 -22.02 -23.31
N ALA A 363 -7.21 -21.42 -24.44
CA ALA A 363 -8.27 -21.98 -25.28
C ALA A 363 -7.86 -23.32 -25.94
N ASN A 364 -6.56 -23.55 -26.10
CA ASN A 364 -6.00 -24.81 -26.60
C ASN A 364 -5.22 -25.60 -25.53
N ALA A 365 -5.67 -25.55 -24.27
CA ALA A 365 -4.97 -26.19 -23.14
C ALA A 365 -4.69 -27.69 -23.37
N ASN A 366 -5.64 -28.41 -23.98
CA ASN A 366 -5.55 -29.86 -24.22
C ASN A 366 -4.96 -30.23 -25.58
N GLU A 367 -4.55 -29.26 -26.38
CA GLU A 367 -3.99 -29.51 -27.71
C GLU A 367 -2.46 -29.61 -27.62
N LEU A 368 -1.87 -30.55 -28.36
CA LEU A 368 -0.44 -30.65 -28.58
C LEU A 368 -0.02 -29.64 -29.66
N ASP A 369 0.07 -28.37 -29.24
CA ASP A 369 0.43 -27.24 -30.09
C ASP A 369 1.45 -26.37 -29.39
N ASN A 370 2.51 -25.98 -30.11
CA ASN A 370 3.51 -25.04 -29.61
C ASN A 370 3.05 -23.59 -29.64
N ASN A 371 1.87 -23.30 -30.20
CA ASN A 371 1.25 -22.00 -30.06
C ASN A 371 0.38 -21.98 -28.81
N THR A 372 0.24 -20.80 -28.20
CA THR A 372 -0.73 -20.54 -27.13
C THR A 372 -1.87 -19.70 -27.67
N ILE A 373 -3.10 -20.13 -27.42
CA ILE A 373 -4.32 -19.37 -27.71
C ILE A 373 -4.97 -18.99 -26.40
N LEU A 374 -5.05 -17.68 -26.15
CA LEU A 374 -5.74 -17.12 -25.00
C LEU A 374 -7.14 -16.66 -25.39
N SER A 375 -8.10 -16.81 -24.48
CA SER A 375 -9.43 -16.22 -24.61
C SER A 375 -9.90 -15.65 -23.26
N TRP A 376 -10.71 -14.59 -23.30
CA TRP A 376 -11.27 -13.96 -22.10
C TRP A 376 -12.56 -13.21 -22.40
N SER A 377 -13.33 -12.91 -21.35
CA SER A 377 -14.51 -12.04 -21.44
C SER A 377 -14.08 -10.58 -21.47
N PRO A 378 -14.62 -9.75 -22.39
CA PRO A 378 -14.34 -8.32 -22.39
C PRO A 378 -14.84 -7.67 -21.10
N VAL A 379 -14.15 -6.61 -20.66
CA VAL A 379 -14.65 -5.70 -19.61
C VAL A 379 -15.92 -5.03 -20.13
N LEU A 380 -16.95 -4.96 -19.29
CA LEU A 380 -18.23 -4.37 -19.66
C LEU A 380 -18.34 -2.92 -19.15
N ALA A 381 -18.95 -2.08 -19.95
CA ALA A 381 -19.40 -0.76 -19.54
C ALA A 381 -20.69 -0.85 -18.69
N GLY A 382 -21.12 0.26 -18.10
CA GLY A 382 -22.32 0.31 -17.26
C GLY A 382 -23.64 -0.08 -17.96
N ASP A 383 -23.67 -0.13 -19.28
CA ASP A 383 -24.81 -0.60 -20.08
C ASP A 383 -24.76 -2.11 -20.39
N GLY A 384 -23.78 -2.82 -19.82
CA GLY A 384 -23.60 -4.27 -20.01
C GLY A 384 -22.95 -4.67 -21.35
N LYS A 385 -22.51 -3.71 -22.15
CA LYS A 385 -21.80 -3.97 -23.40
C LYS A 385 -20.29 -3.90 -23.20
N PRO A 386 -19.49 -4.48 -24.13
CA PRO A 386 -18.04 -4.32 -24.09
C PRO A 386 -17.62 -2.85 -24.04
N ASP A 387 -16.76 -2.51 -23.07
CA ASP A 387 -16.23 -1.16 -22.91
C ASP A 387 -15.14 -0.92 -23.99
N ARG A 388 -15.50 -0.12 -25.00
CA ARG A 388 -14.61 0.20 -26.13
C ARG A 388 -13.46 1.14 -25.76
N THR A 389 -13.49 1.73 -24.57
CA THR A 389 -12.40 2.58 -24.07
C THR A 389 -11.28 1.76 -23.43
N VAL A 390 -11.53 0.47 -23.22
CA VAL A 390 -10.58 -0.47 -22.61
C VAL A 390 -9.85 -1.25 -23.70
N SER A 391 -8.53 -1.26 -23.59
CA SER A 391 -7.65 -2.19 -24.34
C SER A 391 -7.12 -3.27 -23.42
N TYR A 392 -6.50 -4.30 -23.98
CA TYR A 392 -5.93 -5.40 -23.22
C TYR A 392 -4.44 -5.54 -23.50
N GLN A 393 -3.71 -6.05 -22.53
CA GLN A 393 -2.33 -6.44 -22.68
C GLN A 393 -2.17 -7.90 -22.24
N VAL A 394 -1.70 -8.72 -23.16
CA VAL A 394 -1.24 -10.08 -22.87
C VAL A 394 0.15 -10.01 -22.26
N LEU A 395 0.32 -10.73 -21.19
CA LEU A 395 1.56 -10.82 -20.43
C LEU A 395 2.05 -12.27 -20.46
N CYS A 396 3.36 -12.44 -20.49
CA CYS A 396 3.97 -13.74 -20.24
C CYS A 396 5.21 -13.60 -19.34
N ARG A 397 5.58 -14.69 -18.71
CA ARG A 397 6.84 -14.87 -17.98
C ARG A 397 7.29 -16.31 -18.08
N GLU A 398 8.58 -16.55 -18.08
CA GLU A 398 9.11 -17.91 -17.92
C GLU A 398 8.69 -18.49 -16.57
N THR A 399 8.59 -19.81 -16.49
CA THR A 399 8.04 -20.49 -15.31
C THR A 399 8.89 -20.30 -14.05
N ASP A 400 10.19 -20.01 -14.20
CA ASP A 400 11.14 -19.72 -13.12
C ASP A 400 11.32 -18.20 -12.82
N GLN A 401 10.68 -17.32 -13.61
CA GLN A 401 10.78 -15.88 -13.43
C GLN A 401 9.68 -15.34 -12.50
N SER A 402 10.02 -14.35 -11.68
CA SER A 402 9.07 -13.76 -10.73
C SER A 402 8.19 -12.66 -11.33
N MET A 403 8.68 -11.92 -12.35
CA MET A 403 7.99 -10.77 -12.94
C MET A 403 7.51 -11.08 -14.34
N TRP A 404 6.41 -10.44 -14.72
CA TRP A 404 5.95 -10.39 -16.10
C TRP A 404 6.99 -9.68 -16.98
N MET A 405 7.23 -10.21 -18.17
CA MET A 405 8.11 -9.58 -19.14
C MET A 405 7.51 -8.24 -19.61
N PRO A 406 8.31 -7.18 -19.74
CA PRO A 406 7.81 -5.88 -20.21
C PRO A 406 7.31 -5.93 -21.66
N THR A 407 7.82 -6.86 -22.48
CA THR A 407 7.40 -7.16 -23.84
C THR A 407 7.36 -8.67 -24.05
N LEU A 408 6.48 -9.15 -24.91
CA LEU A 408 6.47 -10.57 -25.25
C LEU A 408 7.75 -10.93 -26.03
N PRO A 409 8.27 -12.18 -25.89
CA PRO A 409 9.39 -12.67 -26.69
C PRO A 409 9.15 -12.54 -28.20
N LEU A 410 10.22 -12.60 -28.97
CA LEU A 410 10.21 -12.53 -30.45
C LEU A 410 9.63 -11.21 -31.01
N GLY A 411 9.54 -10.14 -30.20
CA GLY A 411 8.97 -8.87 -30.64
C GLY A 411 7.46 -8.88 -30.89
N ILE A 412 6.75 -9.85 -30.29
CA ILE A 412 5.30 -9.97 -30.42
C ILE A 412 4.64 -8.81 -29.69
N ASP A 413 3.73 -8.11 -30.37
CA ASP A 413 2.88 -7.11 -29.71
C ASP A 413 1.76 -7.81 -28.93
N GLY A 414 1.83 -7.71 -27.62
CA GLY A 414 0.80 -8.25 -26.71
C GLY A 414 -0.44 -7.38 -26.56
N LYS A 415 -0.53 -6.24 -27.25
CA LYS A 415 -1.68 -5.35 -27.17
C LYS A 415 -2.84 -5.91 -27.98
N VAL A 416 -4.02 -5.94 -27.37
CA VAL A 416 -5.26 -6.39 -27.99
C VAL A 416 -6.32 -5.30 -27.84
N ALA A 417 -6.91 -4.91 -28.96
CA ALA A 417 -8.03 -3.96 -29.00
C ALA A 417 -9.03 -4.43 -30.06
N GLY A 418 -10.24 -3.92 -30.01
CA GLY A 418 -11.28 -4.22 -30.98
C GLY A 418 -12.49 -4.91 -30.37
N GLU A 419 -13.29 -5.52 -31.23
CA GLU A 419 -14.55 -6.16 -30.84
C GLU A 419 -14.32 -7.64 -30.48
N PRO A 420 -15.14 -8.18 -29.57
CA PRO A 420 -15.20 -9.61 -29.33
C PRO A 420 -15.57 -10.40 -30.60
N ASP A 421 -15.18 -11.64 -30.64
CA ASP A 421 -15.59 -12.58 -31.70
C ASP A 421 -17.09 -12.90 -31.66
N SER A 422 -17.56 -13.77 -32.57
CA SER A 422 -18.95 -14.19 -32.64
C SER A 422 -19.45 -14.93 -31.40
N SER A 423 -18.55 -15.41 -30.53
CA SER A 423 -18.88 -16.02 -29.23
C SER A 423 -18.90 -15.02 -28.07
N GLY A 424 -18.65 -13.74 -28.35
CA GLY A 424 -18.57 -12.68 -27.34
C GLY A 424 -17.27 -12.69 -26.54
N LYS A 425 -16.20 -13.32 -27.06
CA LYS A 425 -14.90 -13.42 -26.41
C LYS A 425 -13.83 -12.62 -27.14
N MET A 426 -12.88 -12.10 -26.37
CA MET A 426 -11.60 -11.64 -26.88
C MET A 426 -10.67 -12.84 -27.04
N ALA A 427 -9.78 -12.81 -28.04
CA ALA A 427 -8.81 -13.86 -28.26
C ALA A 427 -7.44 -13.32 -28.69
N PHE A 428 -6.39 -14.07 -28.35
CA PHE A 428 -5.02 -13.77 -28.77
C PHE A 428 -4.27 -15.07 -29.02
N ARG A 429 -3.56 -15.14 -30.14
CA ARG A 429 -2.70 -16.27 -30.48
C ARG A 429 -1.24 -15.81 -30.58
N CYS A 430 -0.33 -16.55 -29.98
CA CYS A 430 1.10 -16.31 -30.08
C CYS A 430 1.89 -17.63 -30.28
N PRO A 431 3.06 -17.58 -30.95
CA PRO A 431 3.91 -18.75 -31.19
C PRO A 431 4.85 -19.01 -29.98
N LEU A 432 4.30 -18.97 -28.79
CA LEU A 432 4.99 -19.28 -27.54
C LEU A 432 4.30 -20.48 -26.89
N SER A 433 5.07 -21.47 -26.44
CA SER A 433 4.50 -22.67 -25.82
C SER A 433 3.99 -22.39 -24.42
N LYS A 434 2.76 -22.83 -24.15
CA LYS A 434 2.17 -22.82 -22.80
C LYS A 434 2.93 -23.68 -21.77
N ASP A 435 3.81 -24.58 -22.24
CA ASP A 435 4.64 -25.39 -21.36
C ASP A 435 5.85 -24.62 -20.80
N ASN A 436 6.30 -23.57 -21.50
CA ASN A 436 7.48 -22.79 -21.14
C ASN A 436 7.13 -21.47 -20.43
N TYR A 437 5.90 -21.02 -20.57
CA TYR A 437 5.48 -19.70 -20.06
C TYR A 437 4.17 -19.77 -19.30
N TYR A 438 4.09 -18.97 -18.23
CA TYR A 438 2.80 -18.53 -17.69
C TYR A 438 2.28 -17.36 -18.50
N PHE A 439 0.97 -17.31 -18.68
CA PHE A 439 0.28 -16.23 -19.38
C PHE A 439 -0.75 -15.56 -18.50
N ALA A 440 -0.95 -14.28 -18.72
CA ALA A 440 -2.02 -13.50 -18.09
C ALA A 440 -2.54 -12.44 -19.07
N VAL A 441 -3.70 -11.90 -18.77
CA VAL A 441 -4.27 -10.76 -19.48
C VAL A 441 -4.61 -9.69 -18.46
N ARG A 442 -4.29 -8.44 -18.77
CA ARG A 442 -4.76 -7.28 -18.01
C ARG A 442 -5.50 -6.31 -18.92
N ALA A 443 -6.50 -5.65 -18.37
CA ALA A 443 -7.20 -4.56 -19.03
C ALA A 443 -6.44 -3.24 -18.79
N VAL A 444 -6.48 -2.33 -19.73
CA VAL A 444 -5.81 -1.02 -19.65
C VAL A 444 -6.80 0.07 -20.02
N SER A 445 -6.98 1.07 -19.16
CA SER A 445 -7.85 2.21 -19.43
C SER A 445 -7.28 3.10 -20.54
N ALA A 446 -8.11 3.99 -21.10
CA ALA A 446 -7.67 4.99 -22.07
C ALA A 446 -6.57 5.91 -21.51
N GLY A 447 -6.53 6.09 -20.18
CA GLY A 447 -5.46 6.83 -19.47
C GLY A 447 -4.17 6.05 -19.27
N GLY A 448 -4.10 4.77 -19.72
CA GLY A 448 -2.91 3.93 -19.59
C GLY A 448 -2.79 3.21 -18.24
N HIS A 449 -3.83 3.21 -17.39
CA HIS A 449 -3.80 2.54 -16.08
C HIS A 449 -4.17 1.06 -16.25
N PRO A 450 -3.26 0.13 -15.92
CA PRO A 450 -3.52 -1.29 -16.03
C PRO A 450 -4.30 -1.83 -14.82
N SER A 451 -5.18 -2.79 -15.06
CA SER A 451 -5.75 -3.63 -14.00
C SER A 451 -4.71 -4.60 -13.43
N LEU A 452 -5.05 -5.28 -12.33
CA LEU A 452 -4.31 -6.48 -11.96
C LEU A 452 -4.39 -7.50 -13.11
N PRO A 453 -3.32 -8.28 -13.33
CA PRO A 453 -3.35 -9.37 -14.30
C PRO A 453 -4.28 -10.51 -13.86
N ALA A 454 -5.07 -11.04 -14.77
CA ALA A 454 -5.78 -12.31 -14.61
C ALA A 454 -4.97 -13.44 -15.25
N LEU A 455 -4.67 -14.47 -14.48
CA LEU A 455 -3.94 -15.65 -14.96
C LEU A 455 -4.76 -16.45 -15.95
N ALA A 456 -4.12 -16.92 -17.01
CA ALA A 456 -4.72 -17.90 -17.92
C ALA A 456 -4.61 -19.31 -17.30
N ARG A 457 -5.77 -19.93 -17.05
CA ARG A 457 -5.88 -21.28 -16.48
C ARG A 457 -6.60 -22.23 -17.43
#